data_8b84e1818d11c0da229c220aaeb2a5c6
#
_entry.id   8b84e1818d11c0da229c220aaeb2a5c6
#
_cell.length_a   1.000
_cell.length_b   1.000
_cell.length_c   1.000
_cell.angle_alpha   90.00
_cell.angle_beta   90.00
_cell.angle_gamma   90.00
#
_symmetry.space_group_name_H-M   'P 1'
#
loop_
_entity.id
_entity.type
_entity.pdbx_description
1 polymer ?
#
loop_
_entity_poly.entity_id
_entity_poly.type
_entity_poly.pdbx_seq_one_letter_code
_entity_poly.pdbx_strand_id
1 'polypeptide(L)'
;CFPSEFKFELKKDKNKQTDSGVVKQFETIKALIHRDDVTEIINAGDADREGEIIVRICVDKASRNGKAFSRLWLPDQTEETIRAGLAELKSETEYENLANEGFARTYIDWLYGVNLTRYATLKSGTLLRVGRVIVPIVKAIYDRDMAIRNFVPELYYTIASKAATNGEEIELISKQKFSKDELEKAKEKCAEYNAQTAIVTDKKKKKDKLAPGKLY
;
A
#
# COMPACT_ATOMS: atom_id res chain seq x y z
N CYS A 1 0.83 -17.39 -20.62
CA CYS A 1 0.96 -16.60 -21.84
C CYS A 1 1.91 -15.43 -21.58
N PHE A 2 3.02 -15.37 -22.30
CA PHE A 2 3.97 -14.28 -22.23
C PHE A 2 3.91 -13.55 -23.59
N PRO A 3 3.70 -12.22 -23.59
CA PRO A 3 3.75 -11.46 -24.84
C PRO A 3 5.21 -11.34 -25.28
N SER A 4 5.42 -11.24 -26.59
CA SER A 4 6.74 -10.94 -27.14
C SER A 4 7.18 -9.50 -26.85
N GLU A 5 6.20 -8.63 -26.66
CA GLU A 5 6.38 -7.20 -26.36
C GLU A 5 5.17 -6.68 -25.59
N PHE A 6 5.40 -5.82 -24.59
CA PHE A 6 4.34 -5.08 -23.93
C PHE A 6 4.02 -3.80 -24.70
N LYS A 7 2.76 -3.64 -25.08
CA LYS A 7 2.27 -2.47 -25.84
C LYS A 7 1.18 -1.77 -25.06
N PHE A 8 1.32 -0.46 -24.94
CA PHE A 8 0.28 0.41 -24.42
C PHE A 8 -0.56 0.96 -25.59
N GLU A 9 -1.87 0.74 -25.50
CA GLU A 9 -2.83 1.22 -26.50
C GLU A 9 -3.85 2.13 -25.85
N LEU A 10 -4.50 2.97 -26.64
CA LEU A 10 -5.62 3.77 -26.17
C LEU A 10 -6.77 2.86 -25.75
N LYS A 11 -7.47 3.25 -24.68
CA LYS A 11 -8.58 2.48 -24.12
C LYS A 11 -9.65 2.20 -25.19
N LYS A 12 -10.12 0.98 -25.24
CA LYS A 12 -11.23 0.53 -26.11
C LYS A 12 -12.53 0.49 -25.30
N ASP A 13 -13.63 0.81 -25.94
CA ASP A 13 -14.98 0.69 -25.39
C ASP A 13 -15.44 -0.77 -25.29
N LYS A 14 -16.69 -0.99 -24.84
CA LYS A 14 -17.31 -2.31 -24.76
C LYS A 14 -17.43 -3.01 -26.14
N ASN A 15 -17.45 -2.24 -27.23
CA ASN A 15 -17.55 -2.74 -28.60
C ASN A 15 -16.17 -2.98 -29.23
N LYS A 16 -15.09 -2.89 -28.43
CA LYS A 16 -13.69 -2.99 -28.88
C LYS A 16 -13.24 -1.88 -29.85
N GLN A 17 -14.00 -0.81 -29.95
CA GLN A 17 -13.61 0.39 -30.66
C GLN A 17 -12.86 1.33 -29.72
N THR A 18 -11.89 2.08 -30.24
CA THR A 18 -11.17 3.06 -29.42
C THR A 18 -12.12 4.16 -28.99
N ASP A 19 -12.13 4.46 -27.68
CA ASP A 19 -12.98 5.51 -27.10
C ASP A 19 -12.64 6.87 -27.74
N SER A 20 -13.65 7.49 -28.36
CA SER A 20 -13.47 8.74 -29.08
C SER A 20 -13.01 9.91 -28.19
N GLY A 21 -13.43 9.92 -26.91
CA GLY A 21 -13.00 10.92 -25.93
C GLY A 21 -11.51 10.77 -25.62
N VAL A 22 -11.05 9.53 -25.45
CA VAL A 22 -9.63 9.22 -25.21
C VAL A 22 -8.77 9.58 -26.42
N VAL A 23 -9.26 9.28 -27.64
CA VAL A 23 -8.56 9.66 -28.86
C VAL A 23 -8.43 11.18 -28.95
N LYS A 24 -9.52 11.92 -28.78
CA LYS A 24 -9.51 13.38 -28.82
C LYS A 24 -8.54 13.97 -27.79
N GLN A 25 -8.54 13.46 -26.57
CA GLN A 25 -7.62 13.93 -25.53
C GLN A 25 -6.17 13.66 -25.91
N PHE A 26 -5.86 12.46 -26.41
CA PHE A 26 -4.51 12.10 -26.84
C PHE A 26 -4.03 12.97 -28.00
N GLU A 27 -4.86 13.19 -29.02
CA GLU A 27 -4.52 14.06 -30.16
C GLU A 27 -4.31 15.50 -29.72
N THR A 28 -5.07 16.01 -28.74
CA THR A 28 -4.84 17.33 -28.15
C THR A 28 -3.46 17.40 -27.49
N ILE A 29 -3.10 16.41 -26.66
CA ILE A 29 -1.78 16.35 -26.01
C ILE A 29 -0.68 16.30 -27.07
N LYS A 30 -0.83 15.43 -28.07
CA LYS A 30 0.12 15.30 -29.16
C LYS A 30 0.31 16.61 -29.92
N ALA A 31 -0.78 17.30 -30.27
CA ALA A 31 -0.74 18.58 -30.96
C ALA A 31 0.00 19.65 -30.12
N LEU A 32 -0.25 19.71 -28.82
CA LEU A 32 0.44 20.63 -27.91
C LEU A 32 1.94 20.34 -27.84
N ILE A 33 2.32 19.05 -27.69
CA ILE A 33 3.73 18.64 -27.68
C ILE A 33 4.46 19.05 -28.97
N HIS A 34 3.78 18.99 -30.11
CA HIS A 34 4.40 19.29 -31.42
C HIS A 34 4.38 20.77 -31.82
N ARG A 35 3.86 21.66 -30.98
CA ARG A 35 3.91 23.11 -31.24
C ARG A 35 5.37 23.62 -31.24
N ASP A 36 5.71 24.49 -32.15
CA ASP A 36 7.07 25.04 -32.29
C ASP A 36 7.47 25.96 -31.12
N ASP A 37 6.48 26.60 -30.48
CA ASP A 37 6.69 27.48 -29.32
C ASP A 37 6.85 26.73 -27.99
N VAL A 38 6.65 25.39 -27.95
CA VAL A 38 6.90 24.54 -26.78
C VAL A 38 8.33 24.05 -26.86
N THR A 39 9.15 24.37 -25.88
CA THR A 39 10.56 23.96 -25.79
C THR A 39 10.78 22.81 -24.78
N GLU A 40 9.92 22.70 -23.80
CA GLU A 40 10.05 21.75 -22.70
C GLU A 40 8.70 21.13 -22.35
N ILE A 41 8.71 19.87 -21.97
CA ILE A 41 7.55 19.12 -21.46
C ILE A 41 7.81 18.85 -19.98
N ILE A 42 6.88 19.22 -19.12
CA ILE A 42 7.00 19.00 -17.67
C ILE A 42 6.02 17.92 -17.25
N ASN A 43 6.54 16.81 -16.71
CA ASN A 43 5.75 15.77 -16.07
C ASN A 43 5.33 16.24 -14.68
N ALA A 44 4.08 16.60 -14.51
CA ALA A 44 3.45 16.98 -13.24
C ALA A 44 2.47 15.91 -12.71
N GLY A 45 2.68 14.66 -13.07
CA GLY A 45 1.91 13.53 -12.53
C GLY A 45 2.08 13.40 -11.00
N ASP A 46 1.23 12.59 -10.37
CA ASP A 46 1.30 12.37 -8.93
C ASP A 46 2.71 11.98 -8.46
N ALA A 47 3.05 12.35 -7.23
CA ALA A 47 4.38 12.11 -6.66
C ALA A 47 4.53 10.64 -6.23
N ASP A 48 4.33 9.73 -7.17
CA ASP A 48 4.53 8.30 -7.00
C ASP A 48 4.94 7.64 -8.35
N ARG A 49 5.20 6.34 -8.32
CA ARG A 49 5.60 5.56 -9.50
C ARG A 49 4.49 5.43 -10.55
N GLU A 50 3.22 5.45 -10.14
CA GLU A 50 2.09 5.36 -11.06
C GLU A 50 1.96 6.68 -11.85
N GLY A 51 1.99 7.83 -11.15
CA GLY A 51 1.96 9.15 -11.77
C GLY A 51 3.12 9.36 -12.72
N GLU A 52 4.31 8.83 -12.37
CA GLU A 52 5.49 8.89 -13.22
C GLU A 52 5.26 8.17 -14.57
N ILE A 53 4.84 6.90 -14.55
CA ILE A 53 4.71 6.11 -15.78
C ILE A 53 3.49 6.50 -16.63
N ILE A 54 2.39 6.95 -16.01
CA ILE A 54 1.20 7.38 -16.77
C ILE A 54 1.53 8.51 -17.73
N VAL A 55 2.24 9.53 -17.23
CA VAL A 55 2.64 10.66 -18.06
C VAL A 55 3.71 10.26 -19.07
N ARG A 56 4.73 9.48 -18.67
CA ARG A 56 5.77 8.98 -19.58
C ARG A 56 5.19 8.22 -20.75
N ILE A 57 4.32 7.26 -20.51
CA ILE A 57 3.67 6.46 -21.56
C ILE A 57 2.95 7.37 -22.56
N CYS A 58 2.24 8.37 -22.05
CA CYS A 58 1.50 9.31 -22.90
C CYS A 58 2.43 10.16 -23.76
N VAL A 59 3.47 10.72 -23.17
CA VAL A 59 4.44 11.59 -23.84
C VAL A 59 5.29 10.80 -24.84
N ASP A 60 5.76 9.62 -24.49
CA ASP A 60 6.54 8.76 -25.38
C ASP A 60 5.72 8.29 -26.57
N LYS A 61 4.45 7.95 -26.35
CA LYS A 61 3.52 7.58 -27.43
C LYS A 61 3.20 8.76 -28.36
N ALA A 62 3.14 9.97 -27.82
CA ALA A 62 2.93 11.18 -28.60
C ALA A 62 4.16 11.60 -29.39
N SER A 63 5.35 11.07 -29.10
CA SER A 63 6.68 11.50 -29.56
C SER A 63 7.08 12.86 -29.00
N ARG A 64 8.18 12.90 -28.28
CA ARG A 64 8.69 14.15 -27.64
C ARG A 64 9.22 15.19 -28.62
N ASN A 65 9.42 14.81 -29.88
CA ASN A 65 9.93 15.69 -30.94
C ASN A 65 11.24 16.41 -30.55
N GLY A 66 12.14 15.70 -29.81
CA GLY A 66 13.43 16.26 -29.38
C GLY A 66 13.37 17.29 -28.23
N LYS A 67 12.20 17.52 -27.65
CA LYS A 67 12.01 18.48 -26.55
C LYS A 67 12.55 17.95 -25.22
N ALA A 68 13.02 18.88 -24.37
CA ALA A 68 13.41 18.58 -23.01
C ALA A 68 12.22 17.98 -22.22
N PHE A 69 12.53 17.08 -21.31
CA PHE A 69 11.51 16.45 -20.46
C PHE A 69 11.97 16.49 -19.01
N SER A 70 11.23 17.24 -18.20
CA SER A 70 11.52 17.50 -16.82
C SER A 70 10.42 16.99 -15.90
N ARG A 71 10.74 16.80 -14.64
CA ARG A 71 9.81 16.32 -13.61
C ARG A 71 9.54 17.41 -12.58
N LEU A 72 8.28 17.72 -12.40
CA LEU A 72 7.75 18.51 -11.28
C LEU A 72 7.22 17.52 -10.22
N TRP A 73 7.93 17.41 -9.10
CA TRP A 73 7.56 16.50 -8.01
C TRP A 73 6.77 17.24 -6.93
N LEU A 74 5.47 16.95 -6.82
CA LEU A 74 4.57 17.62 -5.87
C LEU A 74 4.02 16.61 -4.86
N PRO A 75 4.60 16.50 -3.67
CA PRO A 75 4.08 15.64 -2.60
C PRO A 75 2.74 16.15 -2.04
N ASP A 76 2.44 17.42 -2.20
CA ASP A 76 1.17 18.07 -1.93
C ASP A 76 0.92 19.21 -2.95
N GLN A 77 -0.28 19.81 -2.92
CA GLN A 77 -0.69 20.85 -3.86
C GLN A 77 -0.83 22.22 -3.18
N THR A 78 -0.03 22.49 -2.15
CA THR A 78 0.03 23.83 -1.56
C THR A 78 0.78 24.80 -2.48
N GLU A 79 0.44 26.07 -2.41
CA GLU A 79 1.08 27.12 -3.24
C GLU A 79 2.60 27.14 -3.00
N GLU A 80 3.03 26.96 -1.75
CA GLU A 80 4.45 26.94 -1.36
C GLU A 80 5.19 25.77 -2.04
N THR A 81 4.62 24.55 -1.96
CA THR A 81 5.20 23.36 -2.58
C THR A 81 5.25 23.48 -4.10
N ILE A 82 4.21 24.04 -4.74
CA ILE A 82 4.18 24.25 -6.18
C ILE A 82 5.27 25.25 -6.60
N ARG A 83 5.42 26.38 -5.89
CA ARG A 83 6.44 27.38 -6.20
C ARG A 83 7.86 26.83 -6.04
N ALA A 84 8.10 26.10 -4.95
CA ALA A 84 9.39 25.46 -4.71
C ALA A 84 9.69 24.40 -5.78
N GLY A 85 8.72 23.54 -6.12
CA GLY A 85 8.90 22.50 -7.14
C GLY A 85 9.16 23.07 -8.53
N LEU A 86 8.50 24.17 -8.92
CA LEU A 86 8.76 24.84 -10.20
C LEU A 86 10.15 25.51 -10.26
N ALA A 87 10.69 25.93 -9.10
CA ALA A 87 12.05 26.46 -9.02
C ALA A 87 13.12 25.36 -9.07
N GLU A 88 12.78 24.11 -8.75
CA GLU A 88 13.68 22.96 -8.68
C GLU A 88 13.25 21.81 -9.60
N LEU A 89 12.90 22.13 -10.84
CA LEU A 89 12.59 21.09 -11.83
C LEU A 89 13.79 20.15 -12.00
N LYS A 90 13.52 18.87 -11.95
CA LYS A 90 14.54 17.82 -12.09
C LYS A 90 14.47 17.18 -13.46
N SER A 91 15.62 16.70 -13.93
CA SER A 91 15.68 15.94 -15.17
C SER A 91 14.90 14.62 -15.03
N GLU A 92 14.25 14.21 -16.12
CA GLU A 92 13.62 12.89 -16.25
C GLU A 92 14.56 11.73 -15.85
N THR A 93 15.86 11.87 -16.13
CA THR A 93 16.86 10.83 -15.84
C THR A 93 16.99 10.51 -14.36
N GLU A 94 16.73 11.48 -13.49
CA GLU A 94 16.73 11.25 -12.03
C GLU A 94 15.60 10.32 -11.58
N TYR A 95 14.54 10.21 -12.37
CA TYR A 95 13.36 9.38 -12.08
C TYR A 95 13.30 8.09 -12.90
N GLU A 96 14.38 7.74 -13.62
CA GLU A 96 14.41 6.53 -14.45
C GLU A 96 14.22 5.25 -13.65
N ASN A 97 14.84 5.14 -12.47
CA ASN A 97 14.66 4.00 -11.59
C ASN A 97 13.21 3.89 -11.08
N LEU A 98 12.57 5.01 -10.76
CA LEU A 98 11.16 5.05 -10.36
C LEU A 98 10.24 4.64 -11.51
N ALA A 99 10.52 5.08 -12.72
CA ALA A 99 9.80 4.69 -13.92
C ALA A 99 9.96 3.18 -14.19
N ASN A 100 11.18 2.66 -14.10
CA ASN A 100 11.48 1.24 -14.27
C ASN A 100 10.74 0.37 -13.22
N GLU A 101 10.66 0.81 -11.96
CA GLU A 101 9.84 0.16 -10.94
C GLU A 101 8.36 0.15 -11.33
N GLY A 102 7.82 1.28 -11.79
CA GLY A 102 6.44 1.39 -12.24
C GLY A 102 6.11 0.48 -13.42
N PHE A 103 6.98 0.42 -14.42
CA PHE A 103 6.84 -0.47 -15.57
C PHE A 103 6.94 -1.94 -15.16
N ALA A 104 7.94 -2.32 -14.37
CA ALA A 104 8.10 -3.68 -13.89
C ALA A 104 6.86 -4.16 -13.13
N ARG A 105 6.32 -3.33 -12.25
CA ARG A 105 5.07 -3.63 -11.54
C ARG A 105 3.91 -3.83 -12.50
N THR A 106 3.73 -2.92 -13.46
CA THR A 106 2.62 -2.99 -14.42
C THR A 106 2.69 -4.27 -15.24
N TYR A 107 3.89 -4.66 -15.70
CA TYR A 107 4.08 -5.88 -16.48
C TYR A 107 3.84 -7.15 -15.65
N ILE A 108 4.33 -7.18 -14.42
CA ILE A 108 4.10 -8.30 -13.50
C ILE A 108 2.61 -8.42 -13.17
N ASP A 109 1.94 -7.33 -12.82
CA ASP A 109 0.51 -7.32 -12.51
C ASP A 109 -0.32 -7.81 -13.71
N TRP A 110 0.06 -7.44 -14.94
CA TRP A 110 -0.60 -7.92 -16.16
C TRP A 110 -0.35 -9.42 -16.36
N LEU A 111 0.90 -9.88 -16.26
CA LEU A 111 1.24 -11.30 -16.42
C LEU A 111 0.51 -12.17 -15.41
N TYR A 112 0.51 -11.81 -14.15
CA TYR A 112 -0.21 -12.50 -13.09
C TYR A 112 -1.72 -12.50 -13.35
N GLY A 113 -2.29 -11.30 -13.54
CA GLY A 113 -3.71 -11.12 -13.71
C GLY A 113 -4.27 -11.95 -14.88
N VAL A 114 -3.62 -11.90 -16.05
CA VAL A 114 -4.07 -12.63 -17.24
C VAL A 114 -3.93 -14.14 -17.06
N ASN A 115 -2.76 -14.62 -16.62
CA ASN A 115 -2.50 -16.06 -16.56
C ASN A 115 -3.28 -16.74 -15.43
N LEU A 116 -3.33 -16.13 -14.24
CA LEU A 116 -4.07 -16.71 -13.11
C LEU A 116 -5.59 -16.61 -13.29
N THR A 117 -6.10 -15.53 -13.89
CA THR A 117 -7.51 -15.43 -14.24
C THR A 117 -7.91 -16.54 -15.22
N ARG A 118 -7.11 -16.78 -16.28
CA ARG A 118 -7.37 -17.88 -17.22
C ARG A 118 -7.33 -19.23 -16.54
N TYR A 119 -6.31 -19.49 -15.73
CA TYR A 119 -6.18 -20.74 -14.99
C TYR A 119 -7.37 -20.99 -14.06
N ALA A 120 -7.71 -20.00 -13.22
CA ALA A 120 -8.83 -20.10 -12.29
C ALA A 120 -10.17 -20.29 -13.02
N THR A 121 -10.40 -19.55 -14.11
CA THR A 121 -11.61 -19.66 -14.93
C THR A 121 -11.75 -21.03 -15.57
N LEU A 122 -10.67 -21.57 -16.13
CA LEU A 122 -10.68 -22.92 -16.74
C LEU A 122 -10.92 -24.02 -15.70
N LYS A 123 -10.38 -23.85 -14.49
CA LYS A 123 -10.56 -24.81 -13.39
C LYS A 123 -11.98 -24.80 -12.81
N SER A 124 -12.59 -23.63 -12.69
CA SER A 124 -13.92 -23.46 -12.06
C SER A 124 -15.08 -23.56 -13.02
N GLY A 125 -14.85 -23.43 -14.32
CA GLY A 125 -15.91 -23.32 -15.33
C GLY A 125 -16.65 -21.97 -15.32
N THR A 126 -16.29 -21.05 -14.43
CA THR A 126 -16.88 -19.70 -14.31
C THR A 126 -15.80 -18.63 -14.31
N LEU A 127 -16.12 -17.40 -14.74
CA LEU A 127 -15.16 -16.31 -14.76
C LEU A 127 -14.70 -15.93 -13.34
N LEU A 128 -13.50 -16.33 -12.97
CA LEU A 128 -12.83 -15.95 -11.73
C LEU A 128 -11.68 -15.00 -12.03
N ARG A 129 -11.88 -13.74 -11.70
CA ARG A 129 -10.83 -12.73 -11.83
C ARG A 129 -9.82 -12.83 -10.68
N VAL A 130 -8.56 -12.95 -11.05
CA VAL A 130 -7.45 -13.02 -10.09
C VAL A 130 -6.61 -11.77 -10.22
N GLY A 131 -6.29 -11.15 -9.10
CA GLY A 131 -5.44 -9.98 -9.04
C GLY A 131 -4.64 -9.94 -7.75
N ARG A 132 -3.55 -9.21 -7.78
CA ARG A 132 -2.59 -9.09 -6.68
C ARG A 132 -3.18 -8.54 -5.38
N VAL A 133 -4.18 -7.67 -5.48
CA VAL A 133 -4.79 -7.01 -4.31
C VAL A 133 -6.00 -7.80 -3.80
N ILE A 134 -6.93 -8.16 -4.68
CA ILE A 134 -8.20 -8.77 -4.29
C ILE A 134 -8.01 -10.15 -3.67
N VAL A 135 -7.15 -10.99 -4.24
CA VAL A 135 -6.97 -12.38 -3.77
C VAL A 135 -6.42 -12.46 -2.35
N PRO A 136 -5.37 -11.73 -1.96
CA PRO A 136 -4.93 -11.70 -0.56
C PRO A 136 -6.01 -11.20 0.42
N ILE A 137 -6.83 -10.21 0.02
CA ILE A 137 -7.93 -9.71 0.85
C ILE A 137 -8.98 -10.79 1.05
N VAL A 138 -9.42 -11.43 -0.03
CA VAL A 138 -10.39 -12.53 0.04
C VAL A 138 -9.86 -13.68 0.88
N LYS A 139 -8.57 -14.03 0.71
CA LYS A 139 -7.93 -15.07 1.54
C LYS A 139 -7.92 -14.67 3.01
N ALA A 140 -7.56 -13.45 3.36
CA ALA A 140 -7.53 -12.99 4.75
C ALA A 140 -8.92 -13.04 5.40
N ILE A 141 -9.97 -12.65 4.65
CA ILE A 141 -11.36 -12.74 5.11
C ILE A 141 -11.76 -14.21 5.32
N TYR A 142 -11.45 -15.07 4.36
CA TYR A 142 -11.73 -16.51 4.45
C TYR A 142 -11.02 -17.15 5.65
N ASP A 143 -9.72 -16.90 5.80
CA ASP A 143 -8.93 -17.44 6.91
C ASP A 143 -9.50 -16.98 8.25
N ARG A 144 -9.94 -15.72 8.35
CA ARG A 144 -10.59 -15.18 9.55
C ARG A 144 -11.94 -15.83 9.82
N ASP A 145 -12.76 -16.00 8.80
CA ASP A 145 -14.06 -16.68 8.92
C ASP A 145 -13.89 -18.14 9.37
N MET A 146 -12.93 -18.84 8.79
CA MET A 146 -12.59 -20.22 9.20
C MET A 146 -12.04 -20.29 10.61
N ALA A 147 -11.22 -19.33 11.03
CA ALA A 147 -10.73 -19.24 12.40
C ALA A 147 -11.85 -19.01 13.40
N ILE A 148 -12.87 -18.21 13.04
CA ILE A 148 -14.06 -17.99 13.87
C ILE A 148 -14.90 -19.26 13.95
N ARG A 149 -15.16 -19.92 12.82
CA ARG A 149 -16.00 -21.16 12.77
C ARG A 149 -15.37 -22.33 13.51
N ASN A 150 -14.05 -22.42 13.44
CA ASN A 150 -13.29 -23.51 14.07
C ASN A 150 -12.73 -23.11 15.44
N PHE A 151 -13.15 -21.97 15.98
CA PHE A 151 -12.66 -21.51 17.28
C PHE A 151 -13.11 -22.43 18.40
N VAL A 152 -12.14 -23.00 19.08
CA VAL A 152 -12.36 -23.78 20.31
C VAL A 152 -11.87 -22.92 21.46
N PRO A 153 -12.75 -22.56 22.42
CA PRO A 153 -12.34 -21.81 23.60
C PRO A 153 -11.38 -22.62 24.45
N GLU A 154 -10.23 -22.05 24.77
CA GLU A 154 -9.26 -22.65 25.69
C GLU A 154 -9.24 -21.87 27.00
N LEU A 155 -9.35 -22.59 28.11
CA LEU A 155 -9.21 -22.02 29.45
C LEU A 155 -7.72 -21.87 29.76
N TYR A 156 -7.34 -20.68 30.17
CA TYR A 156 -6.01 -20.40 30.69
C TYR A 156 -6.09 -19.56 31.96
N TYR A 157 -5.04 -19.61 32.77
CA TYR A 157 -4.91 -18.80 33.98
C TYR A 157 -3.82 -17.73 33.79
N THR A 158 -4.02 -16.58 34.40
CA THR A 158 -3.00 -15.54 34.57
C THR A 158 -2.95 -15.12 36.02
N ILE A 159 -1.82 -14.60 36.45
CA ILE A 159 -1.66 -14.04 37.78
C ILE A 159 -1.88 -12.55 37.71
N ALA A 160 -2.79 -12.03 38.50
CA ALA A 160 -3.02 -10.62 38.70
C ALA A 160 -2.68 -10.21 40.13
N SER A 161 -2.02 -9.09 40.30
CA SER A 161 -1.73 -8.48 41.61
C SER A 161 -2.52 -7.18 41.73
N LYS A 162 -3.18 -6.98 42.85
CA LYS A 162 -3.85 -5.72 43.20
C LYS A 162 -3.15 -5.09 44.39
N ALA A 163 -2.74 -3.86 44.26
CA ALA A 163 -2.07 -3.10 45.31
C ALA A 163 -2.62 -1.69 45.39
N ALA A 164 -2.89 -1.25 46.61
CA ALA A 164 -3.25 0.14 46.86
C ALA A 164 -1.97 1.00 46.98
N THR A 165 -1.83 2.02 46.14
CA THR A 165 -0.69 2.92 46.16
C THR A 165 -1.20 4.35 46.06
N ASN A 166 -0.91 5.17 47.11
CA ASN A 166 -1.34 6.58 47.19
C ASN A 166 -2.86 6.78 47.01
N GLY A 167 -3.67 5.85 47.50
CA GLY A 167 -5.14 5.94 47.42
C GLY A 167 -5.74 5.45 46.10
N GLU A 168 -4.93 4.99 45.16
CA GLU A 168 -5.36 4.36 43.92
C GLU A 168 -5.09 2.87 43.95
N GLU A 169 -6.04 2.06 43.44
CA GLU A 169 -5.85 0.62 43.27
C GLU A 169 -5.17 0.39 41.90
N ILE A 170 -4.00 -0.23 41.96
CA ILE A 170 -3.22 -0.60 40.76
C ILE A 170 -3.35 -2.10 40.55
N GLU A 171 -3.82 -2.51 39.38
CA GLU A 171 -3.85 -3.90 38.94
C GLU A 171 -2.71 -4.17 37.97
N LEU A 172 -1.87 -5.15 38.28
CA LEU A 172 -0.79 -5.64 37.45
C LEU A 172 -1.08 -7.07 37.02
N ILE A 173 -1.11 -7.31 35.70
CA ILE A 173 -1.37 -8.63 35.15
C ILE A 173 -0.08 -9.20 34.56
N SER A 174 0.26 -10.42 34.99
CA SER A 174 1.42 -11.14 34.46
C SER A 174 1.21 -11.47 32.97
N LYS A 175 2.25 -11.33 32.18
CA LYS A 175 2.25 -11.76 30.76
C LYS A 175 2.30 -13.29 30.61
N GLN A 176 2.67 -14.00 31.66
CA GLN A 176 2.73 -15.47 31.69
C GLN A 176 1.31 -16.03 31.74
N LYS A 177 1.03 -16.95 30.83
CA LYS A 177 -0.22 -17.71 30.79
C LYS A 177 0.07 -19.16 31.16
N PHE A 178 -0.83 -19.75 31.92
CA PHE A 178 -0.79 -21.15 32.30
C PHE A 178 -1.97 -21.85 31.66
N SER A 179 -1.76 -23.01 31.06
CA SER A 179 -2.83 -23.79 30.47
C SER A 179 -3.80 -24.32 31.54
N LYS A 180 -4.95 -24.86 31.13
CA LYS A 180 -5.94 -25.43 32.02
C LYS A 180 -5.36 -26.47 33.01
N ASP A 181 -4.41 -27.28 32.55
CA ASP A 181 -3.80 -28.35 33.30
C ASP A 181 -2.66 -27.86 34.21
N GLU A 182 -2.28 -26.59 34.13
CA GLU A 182 -1.19 -25.99 34.90
C GLU A 182 -1.69 -25.09 36.04
N LEU A 183 -2.91 -25.32 36.54
CA LEU A 183 -3.46 -24.54 37.66
C LEU A 183 -2.57 -24.58 38.90
N GLU A 184 -2.01 -25.72 39.25
CA GLU A 184 -1.15 -25.86 40.45
C GLU A 184 0.16 -25.05 40.27
N LYS A 185 0.76 -25.07 39.09
CA LYS A 185 1.93 -24.21 38.78
C LYS A 185 1.59 -22.74 38.90
N ALA A 186 0.39 -22.34 38.45
CA ALA A 186 -0.07 -20.96 38.59
C ALA A 186 -0.23 -20.56 40.07
N LYS A 187 -0.76 -21.45 40.90
CA LYS A 187 -0.88 -21.24 42.35
C LYS A 187 0.49 -21.15 43.05
N GLU A 188 1.40 -22.05 42.72
CA GLU A 188 2.78 -22.02 43.24
C GLU A 188 3.47 -20.71 42.91
N LYS A 189 3.34 -20.26 41.65
CA LYS A 189 3.92 -19.00 41.21
C LYS A 189 3.25 -17.78 41.86
N CYS A 190 1.96 -17.84 42.12
CA CYS A 190 1.25 -16.83 42.88
C CYS A 190 1.77 -16.74 44.33
N ALA A 191 1.98 -17.91 44.98
CA ALA A 191 2.53 -17.98 46.34
C ALA A 191 3.98 -17.43 46.37
N GLU A 192 4.80 -17.75 45.38
CA GLU A 192 6.15 -17.20 45.22
C GLU A 192 6.14 -15.66 45.13
N TYR A 193 5.24 -15.09 44.32
CA TYR A 193 5.12 -13.62 44.20
C TYR A 193 4.62 -12.97 45.49
N ASN A 194 3.72 -13.62 46.24
CA ASN A 194 3.24 -13.11 47.50
C ASN A 194 4.31 -13.13 48.62
N ALA A 195 5.30 -14.03 48.51
CA ALA A 195 6.41 -14.14 49.46
C ALA A 195 7.53 -13.13 49.21
N GLN A 196 7.47 -12.39 48.08
CA GLN A 196 8.50 -11.42 47.68
C GLN A 196 7.95 -9.99 47.69
N THR A 197 8.81 -9.05 48.06
CA THR A 197 8.47 -7.62 47.96
C THR A 197 8.67 -7.18 46.52
N ALA A 198 7.64 -6.55 45.91
CA ALA A 198 7.73 -6.00 44.57
C ALA A 198 8.70 -4.80 44.57
N ILE A 199 9.69 -4.84 43.68
CA ILE A 199 10.68 -3.76 43.50
C ILE A 199 10.50 -3.19 42.09
N VAL A 200 10.31 -1.87 42.02
CA VAL A 200 10.27 -1.18 40.72
C VAL A 200 11.70 -1.04 40.19
N THR A 201 12.04 -1.80 39.16
CA THR A 201 13.38 -1.83 38.57
C THR A 201 13.59 -0.74 37.51
N ASP A 202 12.51 -0.28 36.87
CA ASP A 202 12.58 0.77 35.83
C ASP A 202 11.25 1.55 35.75
N LYS A 203 11.35 2.85 35.54
CA LYS A 203 10.21 3.74 35.32
C LYS A 203 10.48 4.65 34.12
N LYS A 204 9.84 4.36 33.01
CA LYS A 204 9.95 5.17 31.78
C LYS A 204 8.68 6.00 31.56
N LYS A 205 8.86 7.32 31.46
CA LYS A 205 7.77 8.23 31.07
C LYS A 205 7.93 8.56 29.58
N LYS A 206 7.04 8.08 28.73
CA LYS A 206 7.00 8.41 27.32
C LYS A 206 5.91 9.46 27.07
N LYS A 207 6.31 10.59 26.47
CA LYS A 207 5.36 11.59 25.98
C LYS A 207 5.17 11.35 24.49
N ASP A 208 4.02 10.87 24.09
CA ASP A 208 3.65 10.75 22.68
C ASP A 208 2.77 11.96 22.30
N LYS A 209 3.12 12.62 21.20
CA LYS A 209 2.23 13.58 20.55
C LYS A 209 1.42 12.82 19.49
N LEU A 210 0.14 12.63 19.77
CA LEU A 210 -0.79 12.17 18.74
C LEU A 210 -1.11 13.34 17.83
N ALA A 211 -0.67 13.28 16.59
CA ALA A 211 -1.13 14.21 15.57
C ALA A 211 -2.64 14.00 15.31
N PRO A 212 -3.39 15.06 15.00
CA PRO A 212 -4.76 14.89 14.49
C PRO A 212 -4.77 13.93 13.31
N GLY A 213 -5.82 13.12 13.19
CA GLY A 213 -6.00 12.28 12.02
C GLY A 213 -5.94 13.12 10.74
N LYS A 214 -5.28 12.60 9.71
CA LYS A 214 -5.29 13.27 8.40
C LYS A 214 -6.74 13.35 7.92
N LEU A 215 -7.17 14.56 7.57
CA LEU A 215 -8.40 14.76 6.82
C LEU A 215 -8.15 14.24 5.39
N TYR A 216 -9.07 13.42 4.92
CA TYR A 216 -9.09 12.97 3.53
C TYR A 216 -9.66 14.07 2.65
#